data_41e9f5f0d1910372aebfbae0fbd367ae
#
_entry.id   41e9f5f0d1910372aebfbae0fbd367ae
#
_cell.length_a   1.000
_cell.length_b   1.000
_cell.length_c   1.000
_cell.angle_alpha   90.00
_cell.angle_beta   90.00
_cell.angle_gamma   90.00
#
_symmetry.space_group_name_H-M   'P 1'
#
loop_
_entity.id
_entity.type
_entity.pdbx_description
1 polymer ?
#
loop_
_entity_poly.entity_id
_entity_poly.type
_entity_poly.pdbx_seq_one_letter_code
_entity_poly.pdbx_strand_id
1 'polypeptide(L)'
;MNIAQKIIQAHKLKFGSLPPLQQCSVSGSALFNADCMDSLPLIPDESVDMILTDPPYNIGYADWDKFFNIYEITKEWHRILKPNGSVFCFAGWSFVCNVINQFDKNLKLNDWIIYDRIKGRGGRKRMVSTREDLLWYVKSNEWVFNKDKAYSTIKKKTKGMGEKNGRDTRALSNVWTDISPIVPWSKERNEHPTQKPLQIGERILDVFSNTGSIVLDCYAGSGTFLEAAKNRGNTFIGIEKEVKYYDLAVARVFG
;
A
#
# COMPACT_ATOMS: atom_id res chain seq x y z
N MET A 1 22.32 -11.16 -7.45
CA MET A 1 21.11 -10.83 -8.25
C MET A 1 20.09 -10.26 -7.29
N ASN A 2 19.62 -9.05 -7.52
CA ASN A 2 18.59 -8.42 -6.68
C ASN A 2 17.21 -9.07 -6.89
N ILE A 3 16.22 -8.73 -6.05
CA ILE A 3 14.90 -9.34 -6.08
C ILE A 3 14.20 -9.11 -7.44
N ALA A 4 14.28 -7.91 -8.00
CA ALA A 4 13.68 -7.62 -9.32
C ALA A 4 14.27 -8.52 -10.41
N GLN A 5 15.59 -8.69 -10.42
CA GLN A 5 16.27 -9.59 -11.37
C GLN A 5 15.83 -11.06 -11.24
N LYS A 6 15.61 -11.53 -9.98
CA LYS A 6 15.10 -12.89 -9.75
C LYS A 6 13.68 -13.06 -10.31
N ILE A 7 12.79 -12.10 -10.07
CA ILE A 7 11.42 -12.12 -10.58
C ILE A 7 11.42 -12.07 -12.11
N ILE A 8 12.24 -11.22 -12.72
CA ILE A 8 12.38 -11.12 -14.17
C ILE A 8 12.82 -12.43 -14.78
N GLN A 9 13.84 -13.06 -14.19
CA GLN A 9 14.33 -14.36 -14.68
C GLN A 9 13.26 -15.44 -14.56
N ALA A 10 12.52 -15.47 -13.45
CA ALA A 10 11.42 -16.40 -13.25
C ALA A 10 10.28 -16.17 -14.25
N HIS A 11 9.93 -14.93 -14.55
CA HIS A 11 8.95 -14.59 -15.59
C HIS A 11 9.38 -15.08 -16.97
N LYS A 12 10.64 -14.85 -17.35
CA LYS A 12 11.19 -15.37 -18.63
C LYS A 12 11.08 -16.87 -18.73
N LEU A 13 11.42 -17.57 -17.64
CA LEU A 13 11.36 -19.03 -17.61
C LEU A 13 9.92 -19.56 -17.70
N LYS A 14 8.97 -18.90 -17.06
CA LYS A 14 7.57 -19.35 -17.00
C LYS A 14 6.77 -19.01 -18.26
N PHE A 15 6.97 -17.84 -18.84
CA PHE A 15 6.12 -17.30 -19.92
C PHE A 15 6.85 -17.16 -21.26
N GLY A 16 8.15 -17.48 -21.36
CA GLY A 16 8.94 -17.40 -22.60
C GLY A 16 9.19 -15.98 -23.12
N SER A 17 8.49 -14.99 -22.60
CA SER A 17 8.64 -13.58 -22.94
C SER A 17 8.51 -12.74 -21.68
N LEU A 18 9.08 -11.53 -21.69
CA LEU A 18 8.83 -10.56 -20.63
C LEU A 18 7.54 -9.82 -20.94
N PRO A 19 6.64 -9.64 -19.95
CA PRO A 19 5.70 -8.53 -20.03
C PRO A 19 6.49 -7.22 -20.21
N PRO A 20 5.86 -6.13 -20.70
CA PRO A 20 6.49 -4.83 -20.73
C PRO A 20 7.04 -4.53 -19.33
N LEU A 21 8.36 -4.59 -19.21
CA LEU A 21 9.05 -4.43 -17.95
C LEU A 21 9.80 -3.12 -18.00
N GLN A 22 9.41 -2.17 -17.17
CA GLN A 22 10.27 -1.03 -16.90
C GLN A 22 11.08 -1.30 -15.63
N GLN A 23 12.38 -1.41 -15.80
CA GLN A 23 13.32 -1.48 -14.68
C GLN A 23 13.77 -0.09 -14.30
N CYS A 24 13.67 0.25 -13.02
CA CYS A 24 14.51 1.31 -12.49
C CYS A 24 15.91 0.75 -12.26
N SER A 25 16.88 1.31 -12.93
CA SER A 25 18.31 1.04 -12.69
C SER A 25 18.76 1.52 -11.30
N VAL A 26 17.96 2.34 -10.63
CA VAL A 26 18.21 2.84 -9.28
C VAL A 26 17.66 1.84 -8.27
N SER A 27 18.52 1.21 -7.50
CA SER A 27 18.23 0.39 -6.31
C SER A 27 17.53 -0.97 -6.49
N GLY A 28 17.43 -1.52 -7.68
CA GLY A 28 16.81 -2.85 -7.87
C GLY A 28 15.29 -2.89 -7.78
N SER A 29 14.62 -1.75 -7.95
CA SER A 29 13.17 -1.64 -8.02
C SER A 29 12.64 -2.02 -9.41
N ALA A 30 11.40 -2.49 -9.48
CA ALA A 30 10.74 -2.87 -10.74
C ALA A 30 9.23 -2.62 -10.70
N LEU A 31 8.65 -2.40 -11.88
CA LEU A 31 7.21 -2.32 -12.10
C LEU A 31 6.84 -3.25 -13.27
N PHE A 32 5.84 -4.10 -13.05
CA PHE A 32 5.41 -5.11 -14.00
C PHE A 32 3.99 -4.82 -14.49
N ASN A 33 3.78 -4.82 -15.81
CA ASN A 33 2.44 -4.88 -16.37
C ASN A 33 1.99 -6.34 -16.45
N ALA A 34 1.31 -6.82 -15.41
CA ALA A 34 0.91 -8.22 -15.26
C ALA A 34 -0.26 -8.36 -14.28
N ASP A 35 -0.90 -9.52 -14.30
CA ASP A 35 -1.79 -9.92 -13.21
C ASP A 35 -0.97 -10.31 -11.96
N CYS A 36 -1.41 -9.82 -10.80
CA CYS A 36 -0.69 -10.10 -9.54
C CYS A 36 -0.71 -11.60 -9.20
N MET A 37 -1.78 -12.33 -9.53
CA MET A 37 -1.88 -13.77 -9.28
C MET A 37 -0.88 -14.58 -10.11
N ASP A 38 -0.47 -14.09 -11.27
CA ASP A 38 0.57 -14.71 -12.09
C ASP A 38 1.97 -14.37 -11.59
N SER A 39 2.13 -13.18 -10.99
CA SER A 39 3.42 -12.61 -10.60
C SER A 39 3.84 -13.02 -9.18
N LEU A 40 2.89 -13.05 -8.23
CA LEU A 40 3.17 -13.36 -6.82
C LEU A 40 3.90 -14.70 -6.63
N PRO A 41 3.56 -15.82 -7.34
CA PRO A 41 4.28 -17.09 -7.22
C PRO A 41 5.75 -17.01 -7.63
N LEU A 42 6.16 -15.97 -8.36
CA LEU A 42 7.53 -15.78 -8.83
C LEU A 42 8.40 -14.97 -7.84
N ILE A 43 7.77 -14.35 -6.83
CA ILE A 43 8.47 -13.64 -5.77
C ILE A 43 9.02 -14.68 -4.79
N PRO A 44 10.32 -14.63 -4.43
CA PRO A 44 10.90 -15.59 -3.49
C PRO A 44 10.24 -15.51 -2.10
N ASP A 45 10.24 -16.65 -1.40
CA ASP A 45 9.82 -16.73 0.00
C ASP A 45 10.61 -15.76 0.87
N GLU A 46 9.94 -15.17 1.86
CA GLU A 46 10.54 -14.32 2.90
C GLU A 46 11.47 -13.21 2.35
N SER A 47 11.08 -12.63 1.21
CA SER A 47 11.89 -11.63 0.52
C SER A 47 11.34 -10.20 0.62
N VAL A 48 10.08 -10.02 1.03
CA VAL A 48 9.38 -8.73 1.09
C VAL A 48 9.25 -8.27 2.53
N ASP A 49 9.63 -7.01 2.80
CA ASP A 49 9.52 -6.42 4.14
C ASP A 49 8.11 -5.88 4.40
N MET A 50 7.47 -5.31 3.38
CA MET A 50 6.15 -4.71 3.49
C MET A 50 5.33 -4.91 2.22
N ILE A 51 4.05 -5.23 2.39
CA ILE A 51 3.04 -5.11 1.34
C ILE A 51 2.19 -3.88 1.67
N LEU A 52 2.13 -2.93 0.75
CA LEU A 52 1.33 -1.70 0.88
C LEU A 52 0.51 -1.52 -0.39
N THR A 53 -0.82 -1.72 -0.30
CA THR A 53 -1.62 -1.89 -1.51
C THR A 53 -3.09 -1.49 -1.32
N ASP A 54 -3.75 -1.14 -2.44
CA ASP A 54 -5.16 -0.73 -2.52
C ASP A 54 -5.90 -1.57 -3.58
N PRO A 55 -6.31 -2.80 -3.23
CA PRO A 55 -6.96 -3.71 -4.18
C PRO A 55 -8.35 -3.23 -4.59
N PRO A 56 -8.92 -3.76 -5.68
CA PRO A 56 -10.31 -3.52 -6.06
C PRO A 56 -11.30 -3.88 -4.94
N TYR A 57 -12.36 -3.09 -4.77
CA TYR A 57 -13.36 -3.28 -3.70
C TYR A 57 -14.60 -4.05 -4.14
N ASN A 58 -14.68 -4.42 -5.42
CA ASN A 58 -15.83 -5.10 -6.01
C ASN A 58 -17.18 -4.35 -5.78
N ILE A 59 -17.14 -3.05 -5.96
CA ILE A 59 -18.33 -2.16 -5.83
C ILE A 59 -18.88 -1.71 -7.18
N GLY A 60 -18.35 -2.26 -8.28
CA GLY A 60 -18.78 -1.95 -9.65
C GLY A 60 -18.40 -0.54 -10.10
N TYR A 61 -17.31 -0.01 -9.59
CA TYR A 61 -16.84 1.34 -9.93
C TYR A 61 -16.32 1.44 -11.37
N ALA A 62 -15.67 0.38 -11.86
CA ALA A 62 -15.10 0.27 -13.20
C ALA A 62 -14.93 -1.21 -13.58
N ASP A 63 -14.58 -1.49 -14.83
CA ASP A 63 -14.44 -2.86 -15.35
C ASP A 63 -13.35 -3.68 -14.63
N TRP A 64 -12.33 -3.01 -14.10
CA TRP A 64 -11.26 -3.63 -13.31
C TRP A 64 -11.65 -3.86 -11.83
N ASP A 65 -12.72 -3.20 -11.34
CA ASP A 65 -13.18 -3.34 -9.94
C ASP A 65 -13.98 -4.63 -9.76
N LYS A 66 -13.32 -5.76 -9.96
CA LYS A 66 -13.87 -7.11 -9.87
C LYS A 66 -13.39 -7.83 -8.62
N PHE A 67 -14.14 -8.85 -8.23
CA PHE A 67 -13.77 -9.74 -7.15
C PHE A 67 -12.41 -10.41 -7.44
N PHE A 68 -11.54 -10.42 -6.46
CA PHE A 68 -10.29 -11.18 -6.47
C PHE A 68 -10.31 -12.26 -5.38
N ASN A 69 -9.54 -13.32 -5.58
CA ASN A 69 -9.48 -14.41 -4.61
C ASN A 69 -8.61 -14.00 -3.41
N ILE A 70 -9.26 -13.38 -2.42
CA ILE A 70 -8.61 -12.85 -1.21
C ILE A 70 -7.82 -13.94 -0.49
N TYR A 71 -8.35 -15.15 -0.41
CA TYR A 71 -7.69 -16.23 0.31
C TYR A 71 -6.37 -16.66 -0.34
N GLU A 72 -6.36 -16.86 -1.65
CA GLU A 72 -5.14 -17.25 -2.37
C GLU A 72 -4.08 -16.15 -2.35
N ILE A 73 -4.51 -14.89 -2.49
CA ILE A 73 -3.56 -13.77 -2.46
C ILE A 73 -2.92 -13.62 -1.08
N THR A 74 -3.67 -13.79 0.02
CA THR A 74 -3.12 -13.68 1.37
C THR A 74 -2.20 -14.83 1.74
N LYS A 75 -2.43 -16.02 1.19
CA LYS A 75 -1.52 -17.16 1.30
C LYS A 75 -0.16 -16.84 0.64
N GLU A 76 -0.18 -16.28 -0.57
CA GLU A 76 1.04 -15.82 -1.23
C GLU A 76 1.71 -14.67 -0.45
N TRP A 77 0.94 -13.70 0.04
CA TRP A 77 1.49 -12.63 0.88
C TRP A 77 2.17 -13.17 2.12
N HIS A 78 1.57 -14.14 2.82
CA HIS A 78 2.21 -14.78 3.97
C HIS A 78 3.53 -15.47 3.57
N ARG A 79 3.58 -16.17 2.43
CA ARG A 79 4.78 -16.85 1.94
C ARG A 79 5.93 -15.88 1.66
N ILE A 80 5.65 -14.80 0.92
CA ILE A 80 6.69 -13.86 0.46
C ILE A 80 7.14 -12.86 1.53
N LEU A 81 6.31 -12.58 2.54
CA LEU A 81 6.67 -11.70 3.65
C LEU A 81 7.79 -12.30 4.49
N LYS A 82 8.74 -11.47 4.88
CA LYS A 82 9.71 -11.81 5.94
C LYS A 82 8.99 -12.07 7.28
N PRO A 83 9.62 -12.78 8.23
CA PRO A 83 9.00 -13.05 9.55
C PRO A 83 8.50 -11.79 10.27
N ASN A 84 9.23 -10.67 10.16
CA ASN A 84 8.87 -9.36 10.73
C ASN A 84 8.14 -8.43 9.74
N GLY A 85 7.62 -8.99 8.65
CA GLY A 85 6.94 -8.24 7.59
C GLY A 85 5.52 -7.83 7.97
N SER A 86 5.06 -6.74 7.37
CA SER A 86 3.73 -6.15 7.57
C SER A 86 2.96 -6.02 6.25
N VAL A 87 1.63 -6.10 6.34
CA VAL A 87 0.71 -5.77 5.24
C VAL A 87 -0.13 -4.58 5.64
N PHE A 88 -0.17 -3.57 4.79
CA PHE A 88 -1.12 -2.46 4.84
C PHE A 88 -2.01 -2.55 3.62
N CYS A 89 -3.27 -2.92 3.83
CA CYS A 89 -4.22 -3.16 2.76
C CYS A 89 -5.47 -2.32 2.95
N PHE A 90 -5.79 -1.49 1.96
CA PHE A 90 -7.06 -0.78 1.94
C PHE A 90 -8.23 -1.74 1.70
N ALA A 91 -9.37 -1.43 2.28
CA ALA A 91 -10.61 -2.20 2.09
C ALA A 91 -11.82 -1.29 2.03
N GLY A 92 -12.76 -1.58 1.13
CA GLY A 92 -14.05 -0.91 1.10
C GLY A 92 -14.91 -1.30 2.29
N TRP A 93 -15.60 -0.33 2.92
CA TRP A 93 -16.42 -0.54 4.12
C TRP A 93 -17.48 -1.66 3.97
N SER A 94 -18.03 -1.84 2.79
CA SER A 94 -19.05 -2.88 2.51
C SER A 94 -18.47 -4.29 2.42
N PHE A 95 -17.15 -4.39 2.28
CA PHE A 95 -16.44 -5.64 2.04
C PHE A 95 -15.39 -5.96 3.10
N VAL A 96 -15.10 -5.02 3.98
CA VAL A 96 -14.02 -5.12 4.98
C VAL A 96 -14.12 -6.37 5.87
N CYS A 97 -15.33 -6.76 6.29
CA CYS A 97 -15.52 -7.96 7.09
C CYS A 97 -15.14 -9.25 6.34
N ASN A 98 -15.41 -9.31 5.03
CA ASN A 98 -14.98 -10.45 4.21
C ASN A 98 -13.46 -10.49 4.07
N VAL A 99 -12.82 -9.32 3.91
CA VAL A 99 -11.36 -9.20 3.87
C VAL A 99 -10.77 -9.73 5.17
N ILE A 100 -11.25 -9.26 6.33
CA ILE A 100 -10.78 -9.71 7.65
C ILE A 100 -10.93 -11.22 7.79
N ASN A 101 -12.11 -11.77 7.54
CA ASN A 101 -12.36 -13.21 7.67
C ASN A 101 -11.44 -14.10 6.81
N GLN A 102 -10.98 -13.60 5.68
CA GLN A 102 -10.06 -14.34 4.81
C GLN A 102 -8.59 -14.13 5.19
N PHE A 103 -8.23 -12.90 5.56
CA PHE A 103 -6.85 -12.55 5.95
C PHE A 103 -6.45 -13.26 7.24
N ASP A 104 -7.34 -13.33 8.23
CA ASP A 104 -7.09 -13.95 9.54
C ASP A 104 -6.75 -15.45 9.46
N LYS A 105 -6.96 -16.08 8.31
CA LYS A 105 -6.53 -17.46 8.06
C LYS A 105 -5.02 -17.61 7.84
N ASN A 106 -4.36 -16.57 7.37
CA ASN A 106 -2.95 -16.60 6.99
C ASN A 106 -2.11 -15.56 7.72
N LEU A 107 -2.69 -14.43 8.13
CA LEU A 107 -2.03 -13.28 8.73
C LEU A 107 -2.76 -12.87 10.00
N LYS A 108 -2.10 -12.12 10.87
CA LYS A 108 -2.67 -11.64 12.13
C LYS A 108 -3.02 -10.16 12.01
N LEU A 109 -4.30 -9.81 12.22
CA LEU A 109 -4.72 -8.40 12.29
C LEU A 109 -4.04 -7.74 13.51
N ASN A 110 -3.29 -6.67 13.27
CA ASN A 110 -2.60 -5.93 14.32
C ASN A 110 -3.34 -4.64 14.68
N ASP A 111 -3.84 -3.90 13.68
CA ASP A 111 -4.66 -2.70 13.90
C ASP A 111 -5.57 -2.42 12.70
N TRP A 112 -6.59 -1.61 12.93
CA TRP A 112 -7.52 -1.12 11.92
C TRP A 112 -7.45 0.40 11.90
N ILE A 113 -6.86 0.96 10.84
CA ILE A 113 -6.63 2.38 10.67
C ILE A 113 -7.78 2.99 9.88
N ILE A 114 -8.30 4.10 10.35
CA ILE A 114 -9.34 4.89 9.67
C ILE A 114 -8.69 6.14 9.07
N TYR A 115 -8.74 6.28 7.76
CA TYR A 115 -8.41 7.52 7.08
C TYR A 115 -9.68 8.31 6.79
N ASP A 116 -9.78 9.54 7.34
CA ASP A 116 -10.88 10.46 7.07
C ASP A 116 -10.57 11.28 5.81
N ARG A 117 -11.32 11.01 4.75
CA ARG A 117 -11.22 11.75 3.47
C ARG A 117 -11.80 13.16 3.54
N ILE A 118 -12.44 13.56 4.66
CA ILE A 118 -13.13 14.84 4.82
C ILE A 118 -14.32 14.99 3.85
N LYS A 119 -14.16 14.62 2.57
CA LYS A 119 -15.21 14.63 1.54
C LYS A 119 -15.96 13.31 1.52
N GLY A 120 -17.23 13.37 1.91
CA GLY A 120 -18.07 12.21 1.96
C GLY A 120 -18.71 11.83 0.61
N ARG A 121 -19.07 10.55 0.49
CA ARG A 121 -19.90 10.02 -0.60
C ARG A 121 -21.21 9.48 -0.03
N GLY A 122 -22.31 9.69 -0.73
CA GLY A 122 -23.63 9.26 -0.30
C GLY A 122 -24.47 10.39 0.31
N GLY A 123 -25.34 10.09 1.26
CA GLY A 123 -26.10 11.10 2.03
C GLY A 123 -27.60 11.19 1.75
N ARG A 124 -28.14 10.50 0.72
CA ARG A 124 -29.60 10.56 0.43
C ARG A 124 -30.45 9.73 1.40
N LYS A 125 -30.03 8.47 1.69
CA LYS A 125 -30.78 7.53 2.56
C LYS A 125 -29.84 6.86 3.59
N ARG A 126 -28.63 7.34 3.75
CA ARG A 126 -27.62 6.84 4.70
C ARG A 126 -26.69 7.98 5.11
N MET A 127 -25.90 7.76 6.16
CA MET A 127 -24.86 8.72 6.55
C MET A 127 -23.86 8.92 5.42
N VAL A 128 -23.30 10.12 5.35
CA VAL A 128 -22.20 10.43 4.44
C VAL A 128 -20.97 9.63 4.88
N SER A 129 -20.41 8.82 3.98
CA SER A 129 -19.20 8.06 4.27
C SER A 129 -17.97 8.91 3.95
N THR A 130 -17.21 9.27 4.99
CA THR A 130 -15.96 10.04 4.85
C THR A 130 -14.73 9.17 5.05
N ARG A 131 -14.88 7.95 5.57
CA ARG A 131 -13.77 7.08 5.93
C ARG A 131 -13.32 6.18 4.80
N GLU A 132 -12.05 5.83 4.83
CA GLU A 132 -11.47 4.66 4.18
C GLU A 132 -10.81 3.79 5.22
N ASP A 133 -10.96 2.48 5.05
CA ASP A 133 -10.47 1.48 5.99
C ASP A 133 -9.11 0.97 5.49
N LEU A 134 -8.09 1.04 6.35
CA LEU A 134 -6.74 0.52 6.10
C LEU A 134 -6.43 -0.52 7.17
N LEU A 135 -6.29 -1.75 6.77
CA LEU A 135 -6.03 -2.87 7.66
C LEU A 135 -4.53 -3.11 7.75
N TRP A 136 -4.00 -3.17 8.97
CA TRP A 136 -2.61 -3.50 9.25
C TRP A 136 -2.51 -4.93 9.78
N TYR A 137 -1.92 -5.79 8.96
CA TYR A 137 -1.64 -7.19 9.30
C TYR A 137 -0.14 -7.41 9.48
N VAL A 138 0.20 -8.43 10.27
CA VAL A 138 1.57 -8.87 10.52
C VAL A 138 1.69 -10.39 10.34
N LYS A 139 2.88 -10.86 9.95
CA LYS A 139 3.17 -12.28 9.79
C LYS A 139 3.42 -12.97 11.14
N SER A 140 4.04 -12.26 12.07
CA SER A 140 4.42 -12.80 13.39
C SER A 140 4.10 -11.80 14.51
N ASN A 141 4.65 -12.01 15.71
CA ASN A 141 4.56 -11.07 16.81
C ASN A 141 5.68 -10.02 16.80
N GLU A 142 6.51 -10.00 15.76
CA GLU A 142 7.60 -9.06 15.57
C GLU A 142 7.36 -8.27 14.27
N TRP A 143 7.53 -6.96 14.32
CA TRP A 143 7.41 -6.06 13.17
C TRP A 143 8.27 -4.82 13.36
N VAL A 144 8.57 -4.13 12.25
CA VAL A 144 9.27 -2.85 12.29
C VAL A 144 8.33 -1.76 12.79
N PHE A 145 8.74 -1.03 13.81
CA PHE A 145 8.01 0.14 14.34
C PHE A 145 8.98 1.22 14.80
N ASN A 146 9.08 2.30 14.04
CA ASN A 146 9.95 3.44 14.32
C ASN A 146 9.25 4.42 15.28
N LYS A 147 9.39 4.17 16.58
CA LYS A 147 8.72 4.91 17.64
C LYS A 147 8.89 6.43 17.55
N ASP A 148 10.13 6.89 17.28
CA ASP A 148 10.40 8.33 17.19
C ASP A 148 9.66 8.99 16.01
N LYS A 149 9.56 8.31 14.89
CA LYS A 149 8.77 8.74 13.73
C LYS A 149 7.28 8.76 14.07
N ALA A 150 6.76 7.72 14.72
CA ALA A 150 5.36 7.65 15.15
C ALA A 150 4.98 8.79 16.11
N TYR A 151 5.90 9.27 16.95
CA TYR A 151 5.68 10.38 17.87
C TYR A 151 5.93 11.77 17.26
N SER A 152 6.68 11.88 16.16
CA SER A 152 7.00 13.16 15.52
C SER A 152 6.06 13.54 14.38
N THR A 153 5.25 12.61 13.90
CA THR A 153 4.48 12.75 12.65
C THR A 153 3.31 13.74 12.77
N ILE A 154 2.70 13.91 13.93
CA ILE A 154 1.50 14.72 14.11
C ILE A 154 1.74 15.89 15.06
N LYS A 155 1.61 17.13 14.57
CA LYS A 155 1.65 18.32 15.40
C LYS A 155 0.39 18.44 16.25
N LYS A 156 0.53 18.84 17.51
CA LYS A 156 -0.62 19.12 18.38
C LYS A 156 -1.41 20.33 17.86
N LYS A 157 -2.72 20.19 17.74
CA LYS A 157 -3.60 21.28 17.33
C LYS A 157 -4.01 22.21 18.48
N THR A 158 -3.82 21.82 19.75
CA THR A 158 -4.27 22.56 20.93
C THR A 158 -3.17 22.65 21.98
N LYS A 159 -2.93 23.87 22.48
CA LYS A 159 -2.17 24.12 23.71
C LYS A 159 -2.95 23.49 24.89
N GLY A 160 -2.30 22.68 25.72
CA GLY A 160 -2.90 22.18 26.97
C GLY A 160 -2.92 20.66 27.15
N MET A 161 -3.09 19.84 26.09
CA MET A 161 -2.98 18.39 26.23
C MET A 161 -1.54 17.94 25.92
N GLY A 162 -0.71 17.81 26.94
CA GLY A 162 0.62 17.21 26.86
C GLY A 162 1.81 18.12 27.07
N GLU A 163 1.63 19.33 27.58
CA GLU A 163 2.73 20.21 28.05
C GLU A 163 3.59 19.54 29.14
N LYS A 164 3.06 18.52 29.81
CA LYS A 164 3.80 17.73 30.84
C LYS A 164 5.07 17.05 30.33
N ASN A 165 5.22 16.86 29.01
CA ASN A 165 6.37 16.15 28.42
C ASN A 165 7.19 17.02 27.44
N GLY A 166 6.95 18.31 27.30
CA GLY A 166 7.73 19.24 26.44
C GLY A 166 7.70 18.91 24.93
N ARG A 167 6.79 18.07 24.45
CA ARG A 167 6.71 17.68 23.03
C ARG A 167 5.57 18.41 22.32
N ASP A 168 5.86 19.07 21.21
CA ASP A 168 4.87 19.72 20.34
C ASP A 168 4.09 18.73 19.45
N THR A 169 4.40 17.43 19.56
CA THR A 169 3.83 16.35 18.76
C THR A 169 3.11 15.34 19.64
N ARG A 170 2.20 14.58 19.05
CA ARG A 170 1.51 13.47 19.69
C ARG A 170 1.83 12.15 19.00
N ALA A 171 1.63 11.03 19.69
CA ALA A 171 1.71 9.72 19.09
C ALA A 171 0.75 9.59 17.88
N LEU A 172 1.17 8.88 16.85
CA LEU A 172 0.31 8.48 15.75
C LEU A 172 -0.83 7.62 16.30
N SER A 173 -2.07 8.01 15.98
CA SER A 173 -3.26 7.20 16.29
C SER A 173 -3.69 6.42 15.06
N ASN A 174 -4.59 5.46 15.26
CA ASN A 174 -5.21 4.72 14.16
C ASN A 174 -6.40 5.47 13.51
N VAL A 175 -6.62 6.75 13.82
CA VAL A 175 -7.58 7.62 13.15
C VAL A 175 -6.84 8.83 12.57
N TRP A 176 -6.77 8.91 11.24
CA TRP A 176 -6.02 9.92 10.50
C TRP A 176 -6.96 10.96 9.90
N THR A 177 -6.96 12.15 10.47
CA THR A 177 -7.80 13.30 10.07
C THR A 177 -7.00 14.48 9.54
N ASP A 178 -5.70 14.32 9.43
CA ASP A 178 -4.73 15.37 9.11
C ASP A 178 -4.10 15.23 7.72
N ILE A 179 -4.47 14.19 6.97
CA ILE A 179 -4.07 14.00 5.57
C ILE A 179 -5.18 14.53 4.66
N SER A 180 -4.84 15.48 3.82
CA SER A 180 -5.81 16.04 2.86
C SER A 180 -6.13 15.04 1.74
N PRO A 181 -7.39 14.90 1.34
CA PRO A 181 -7.76 14.09 0.19
C PRO A 181 -7.25 14.73 -1.10
N ILE A 182 -7.06 13.91 -2.13
CA ILE A 182 -6.77 14.41 -3.47
C ILE A 182 -8.02 15.09 -4.02
N VAL A 183 -7.86 16.34 -4.41
CA VAL A 183 -8.89 17.17 -5.03
C VAL A 183 -8.51 17.50 -6.48
N PRO A 184 -9.44 17.99 -7.33
CA PRO A 184 -9.14 18.24 -8.75
C PRO A 184 -7.94 19.17 -9.02
N TRP A 185 -7.61 20.04 -8.08
CA TRP A 185 -6.48 20.99 -8.15
C TRP A 185 -5.24 20.53 -7.37
N SER A 186 -5.22 19.31 -6.82
CA SER A 186 -4.02 18.77 -6.16
C SER A 186 -2.90 18.57 -7.18
N LYS A 187 -1.69 19.02 -6.86
CA LYS A 187 -0.52 18.87 -7.74
C LYS A 187 -0.18 17.41 -8.05
N GLU A 188 -0.43 16.50 -7.12
CA GLU A 188 -0.18 15.07 -7.28
C GLU A 188 -1.29 14.32 -8.03
N ARG A 189 -2.40 15.03 -8.39
CA ARG A 189 -3.52 14.38 -9.06
C ARG A 189 -3.16 13.96 -10.49
N ASN A 190 -3.49 12.73 -10.82
CA ASN A 190 -3.45 12.18 -12.17
C ASN A 190 -4.83 11.64 -12.60
N GLU A 191 -4.88 10.93 -13.73
CA GLU A 191 -6.13 10.40 -14.28
C GLU A 191 -6.67 9.16 -13.54
N HIS A 192 -5.97 8.62 -12.55
CA HIS A 192 -6.45 7.48 -11.79
C HIS A 192 -7.63 7.91 -10.89
N PRO A 193 -8.81 7.27 -10.99
CA PRO A 193 -10.05 7.78 -10.37
C PRO A 193 -10.06 7.66 -8.84
N THR A 194 -9.34 6.69 -8.30
CA THR A 194 -9.31 6.38 -6.85
C THR A 194 -7.92 6.56 -6.25
N GLN A 195 -7.09 7.41 -6.85
CA GLN A 195 -5.74 7.68 -6.37
C GLN A 195 -5.71 8.02 -4.88
N LYS A 196 -4.82 7.35 -4.13
CA LYS A 196 -4.56 7.67 -2.72
C LYS A 196 -3.59 8.84 -2.56
N PRO A 197 -3.69 9.64 -1.49
CA PRO A 197 -2.69 10.65 -1.17
C PRO A 197 -1.30 10.05 -0.92
N LEU A 198 -0.26 10.64 -1.51
CA LEU A 198 1.14 10.22 -1.34
C LEU A 198 1.54 10.19 0.15
N GLN A 199 1.08 11.17 0.91
CA GLN A 199 1.35 11.31 2.34
C GLN A 199 0.94 10.07 3.17
N ILE A 200 -0.07 9.30 2.73
CA ILE A 200 -0.46 8.05 3.41
C ILE A 200 0.66 7.02 3.31
N GLY A 201 1.16 6.78 2.09
CA GLY A 201 2.27 5.85 1.86
C GLY A 201 3.53 6.28 2.59
N GLU A 202 3.88 7.56 2.51
CA GLU A 202 5.04 8.13 3.20
C GLU A 202 4.95 7.95 4.72
N ARG A 203 3.79 8.21 5.33
CA ARG A 203 3.57 8.01 6.77
C ARG A 203 3.74 6.54 7.19
N ILE A 204 3.19 5.62 6.43
CA ILE A 204 3.32 4.19 6.70
C ILE A 204 4.80 3.79 6.64
N LEU A 205 5.50 4.20 5.60
CA LEU A 205 6.90 3.85 5.41
C LEU A 205 7.82 4.48 6.46
N ASP A 206 7.57 5.74 6.84
CA ASP A 206 8.34 6.40 7.91
C ASP A 206 8.26 5.63 9.23
N VAL A 207 7.10 5.08 9.55
CA VAL A 207 6.86 4.43 10.85
C VAL A 207 7.14 2.93 10.82
N PHE A 208 6.84 2.25 9.71
CA PHE A 208 6.79 0.78 9.67
C PHE A 208 7.80 0.17 8.71
N SER A 209 8.75 0.94 8.17
CA SER A 209 9.84 0.42 7.35
C SER A 209 11.19 1.00 7.75
N ASN A 210 12.26 0.33 7.34
CA ASN A 210 13.62 0.84 7.40
C ASN A 210 14.07 1.25 5.99
N THR A 211 15.03 2.16 5.89
CA THR A 211 15.66 2.49 4.59
C THR A 211 16.21 1.22 3.94
N GLY A 212 15.92 1.03 2.66
CA GLY A 212 16.30 -0.16 1.90
C GLY A 212 15.35 -1.35 2.05
N SER A 213 14.27 -1.24 2.84
CA SER A 213 13.21 -2.25 2.88
C SER A 213 12.62 -2.49 1.49
N ILE A 214 12.18 -3.72 1.23
CA ILE A 214 11.51 -4.11 -0.01
C ILE A 214 10.01 -3.98 0.18
N VAL A 215 9.39 -3.07 -0.57
CA VAL A 215 7.97 -2.74 -0.54
C VAL A 215 7.30 -3.31 -1.79
N LEU A 216 6.26 -4.11 -1.61
CA LEU A 216 5.43 -4.63 -2.70
C LEU A 216 4.09 -3.91 -2.74
N ASP A 217 3.72 -3.44 -3.94
CA ASP A 217 2.35 -3.04 -4.26
C ASP A 217 1.85 -3.88 -5.44
N CYS A 218 0.93 -4.82 -5.16
CA CYS A 218 0.41 -5.75 -6.16
C CYS A 218 -0.83 -5.23 -6.91
N TYR A 219 -1.28 -4.02 -6.59
CA TYR A 219 -2.32 -3.27 -7.29
C TYR A 219 -1.87 -1.81 -7.42
N ALA A 220 -0.73 -1.61 -8.12
CA ALA A 220 0.01 -0.36 -8.10
C ALA A 220 -0.78 0.87 -8.62
N GLY A 221 -1.79 0.65 -9.45
CA GLY A 221 -2.58 1.73 -10.02
C GLY A 221 -1.70 2.78 -10.67
N SER A 222 -1.82 4.02 -10.23
CA SER A 222 -0.96 5.12 -10.70
C SER A 222 0.38 5.27 -9.96
N GLY A 223 0.81 4.27 -9.20
CA GLY A 223 2.14 4.21 -8.59
C GLY A 223 2.34 5.05 -7.33
N THR A 224 1.28 5.46 -6.64
CA THR A 224 1.40 6.33 -5.45
C THR A 224 2.28 5.72 -4.35
N PHE A 225 2.08 4.45 -4.02
CA PHE A 225 2.86 3.80 -2.96
C PHE A 225 4.28 3.43 -3.41
N LEU A 226 4.48 3.23 -4.72
CA LEU A 226 5.81 3.03 -5.29
C LEU A 226 6.63 4.33 -5.22
N GLU A 227 6.00 5.48 -5.51
CA GLU A 227 6.63 6.79 -5.34
C GLU A 227 6.97 7.06 -3.87
N ALA A 228 6.04 6.76 -2.95
CA ALA A 228 6.32 6.85 -1.52
C ALA A 228 7.53 6.02 -1.11
N ALA A 229 7.64 4.78 -1.62
CA ALA A 229 8.78 3.90 -1.37
C ALA A 229 10.08 4.49 -1.92
N LYS A 230 10.08 4.99 -3.17
CA LYS A 230 11.20 5.69 -3.80
C LYS A 230 11.67 6.87 -2.94
N ASN A 231 10.73 7.72 -2.51
CA ASN A 231 11.02 8.93 -1.72
C ASN A 231 11.62 8.61 -0.34
N ARG A 232 11.38 7.41 0.19
CA ARG A 232 11.91 6.94 1.49
C ARG A 232 13.14 6.07 1.37
N GLY A 233 13.72 5.96 0.16
CA GLY A 233 14.92 5.16 -0.09
C GLY A 233 14.68 3.64 0.03
N ASN A 234 13.44 3.20 -0.20
CA ASN A 234 13.07 1.80 -0.22
C ASN A 234 13.14 1.23 -1.64
N THR A 235 13.43 -0.06 -1.74
CA THR A 235 13.26 -0.80 -2.98
C THR A 235 11.79 -1.14 -3.16
N PHE A 236 11.23 -0.92 -4.35
CA PHE A 236 9.85 -1.26 -4.61
C PHE A 236 9.69 -2.32 -5.71
N ILE A 237 8.62 -3.10 -5.59
CA ILE A 237 8.08 -3.99 -6.60
C ILE A 237 6.64 -3.59 -6.82
N GLY A 238 6.31 -3.15 -8.02
CA GLY A 238 4.94 -2.82 -8.42
C GLY A 238 4.41 -3.85 -9.41
N ILE A 239 3.13 -4.16 -9.30
CA ILE A 239 2.40 -4.97 -10.27
C ILE A 239 1.10 -4.23 -10.59
N GLU A 240 0.86 -3.96 -11.88
CA GLU A 240 -0.36 -3.33 -12.38
C GLU A 240 -0.83 -4.03 -13.65
N LYS A 241 -2.07 -4.45 -13.66
CA LYS A 241 -2.65 -5.22 -14.76
C LYS A 241 -3.10 -4.32 -15.92
N GLU A 242 -3.71 -3.19 -15.60
CA GLU A 242 -4.26 -2.27 -16.58
C GLU A 242 -3.16 -1.40 -17.21
N VAL A 243 -2.91 -1.56 -18.51
CA VAL A 243 -1.85 -0.85 -19.26
C VAL A 243 -1.91 0.66 -19.02
N LYS A 244 -3.11 1.25 -19.07
CA LYS A 244 -3.29 2.70 -18.84
C LYS A 244 -2.72 3.15 -17.49
N TYR A 245 -2.97 2.39 -16.43
CA TYR A 245 -2.49 2.76 -15.09
C TYR A 245 -1.03 2.40 -14.90
N TYR A 246 -0.58 1.32 -15.51
CA TYR A 246 0.83 0.99 -15.58
C TYR A 246 1.65 2.13 -16.19
N ASP A 247 1.20 2.71 -17.33
CA ASP A 247 1.88 3.83 -17.98
C ASP A 247 1.91 5.08 -17.08
N LEU A 248 0.82 5.36 -16.34
CA LEU A 248 0.79 6.43 -15.34
C LEU A 248 1.79 6.19 -14.21
N ALA A 249 1.88 4.95 -13.73
CA ALA A 249 2.83 4.59 -12.69
C ALA A 249 4.28 4.69 -13.19
N VAL A 250 4.55 4.25 -14.43
CA VAL A 250 5.86 4.42 -15.08
C VAL A 250 6.27 5.88 -15.11
N ALA A 251 5.40 6.75 -15.62
CA ALA A 251 5.67 8.19 -15.70
C ALA A 251 5.93 8.80 -14.29
N ARG A 252 5.22 8.31 -13.27
CA ARG A 252 5.34 8.81 -11.90
C ARG A 252 6.64 8.40 -11.21
N VAL A 253 7.05 7.14 -11.36
CA VAL A 253 8.18 6.62 -10.58
C VAL A 253 9.51 6.62 -11.32
N PHE A 254 9.49 6.69 -12.65
CA PHE A 254 10.69 6.66 -13.50
C PHE A 254 10.90 7.95 -14.31
N GLY A 255 9.86 8.78 -14.49
CA GLY A 255 9.95 10.12 -15.08
C GLY A 255 10.46 11.10 -14.05
#